data_d540fe52b2a33429eae63ede25915791
#
_entry.id   d540fe52b2a33429eae63ede25915791
#
_cell.length_a   1.000
_cell.length_b   1.000
_cell.length_c   1.000
_cell.angle_alpha   90.00
_cell.angle_beta   90.00
_cell.angle_gamma   90.00
#
_symmetry.space_group_name_H-M   'P 1'
#
loop_
_entity.id
_entity.type
_entity.pdbx_description
1 polymer ?
#
loop_
_entity_poly.entity_id
_entity_poly.type
_entity_poly.pdbx_seq_one_letter_code
_entity_poly.pdbx_strand_id
1 'polypeptide(L)'
;MRRIREIVGLPVLDLKSGRLIGWVQDLVLDNDQEEVVGILLEGGRFFSSEKGIPRKAIVTVGKDAVTVCDKIVEELKGTRWSDKVGNEVYTQGGDARGTIEDVFLDDHVEKMVGFEVSDGLFADLLHGRRTILRPHVIVDGKDILIVDNQVPSLDQVSEGGILS
;
A
#
# COMPACT_ATOMS: atom_id res chain seq x y z
N MET A 1 5.45 -5.76 -9.56
CA MET A 1 4.71 -5.31 -8.36
C MET A 1 5.67 -4.75 -7.33
N ARG A 2 5.25 -3.70 -6.64
CA ARG A 2 6.05 -3.07 -5.58
C ARG A 2 5.27 -3.06 -4.27
N ARG A 3 5.94 -3.32 -3.17
CA ARG A 3 5.35 -3.19 -1.83
C ARG A 3 5.46 -1.75 -1.35
N ILE A 4 4.43 -1.24 -0.70
CA ILE A 4 4.47 0.12 -0.16
C ILE A 4 5.56 0.27 0.90
N ARG A 5 5.83 -0.77 1.71
CA ARG A 5 6.93 -0.72 2.70
C ARG A 5 8.30 -0.44 2.09
N GLU A 6 8.51 -0.77 0.82
CA GLU A 6 9.76 -0.50 0.10
C GLU A 6 9.88 0.97 -0.36
N ILE A 7 8.77 1.69 -0.34
CA ILE A 7 8.69 3.10 -0.74
C ILE A 7 8.75 4.01 0.48
N VAL A 8 8.12 3.61 1.57
CA VAL A 8 8.19 4.34 2.85
C VAL A 8 9.65 4.42 3.31
N GLY A 9 10.08 5.63 3.66
CA GLY A 9 11.45 5.93 4.06
C GLY A 9 12.37 6.37 2.92
N LEU A 10 11.95 6.29 1.66
CA LEU A 10 12.75 6.78 0.55
C LEU A 10 12.89 8.31 0.58
N PRO A 11 14.06 8.86 0.23
CA PRO A 11 14.23 10.30 0.06
C PRO A 11 13.42 10.82 -1.12
N VAL A 12 12.91 12.03 -0.99
CA VAL A 12 12.18 12.75 -2.04
C VAL A 12 13.05 13.88 -2.56
N LEU A 13 13.36 13.82 -3.85
CA LEU A 13 14.31 14.72 -4.51
C LEU A 13 13.59 15.61 -5.52
N ASP A 14 13.87 16.92 -5.45
CA ASP A 14 13.40 17.86 -6.44
C ASP A 14 14.38 17.93 -7.62
N LEU A 15 13.94 17.50 -8.78
CA LEU A 15 14.75 17.48 -10.01
C LEU A 15 15.09 18.88 -10.53
N LYS A 16 14.30 19.89 -10.17
CA LYS A 16 14.51 21.26 -10.63
C LYS A 16 15.59 21.98 -9.85
N SER A 17 15.59 21.82 -8.51
CA SER A 17 16.54 22.49 -7.62
C SER A 17 17.71 21.63 -7.17
N GLY A 18 17.60 20.30 -7.33
CA GLY A 18 18.55 19.34 -6.77
C GLY A 18 18.48 19.22 -5.25
N ARG A 19 17.37 19.64 -4.63
CA ARG A 19 17.21 19.60 -3.17
C ARG A 19 16.55 18.30 -2.71
N LEU A 20 17.00 17.85 -1.54
CA LEU A 20 16.28 16.86 -0.75
C LEU A 20 15.10 17.57 -0.07
N ILE A 21 13.86 17.15 -0.39
CA ILE A 21 12.64 17.74 0.18
C ILE A 21 12.30 17.12 1.51
N GLY A 22 12.50 15.81 1.65
CA GLY A 22 12.17 15.03 2.84
C GLY A 22 12.19 13.55 2.54
N TRP A 23 11.51 12.77 3.37
CA TRP A 23 11.39 11.32 3.22
C TRP A 23 9.92 10.93 3.17
N VAL A 24 9.62 9.86 2.45
CA VAL A 24 8.26 9.31 2.41
C VAL A 24 7.89 8.77 3.78
N GLN A 25 6.89 9.38 4.42
CA GLN A 25 6.34 8.90 5.69
C GLN A 25 5.26 7.86 5.46
N ASP A 26 4.37 8.10 4.49
CA ASP A 26 3.22 7.27 4.21
C ASP A 26 2.73 7.50 2.78
N LEU A 27 1.88 6.61 2.29
CA LEU A 27 1.12 6.80 1.06
C LEU A 27 -0.36 6.96 1.38
N VAL A 28 -1.04 7.77 0.59
CA VAL A 28 -2.49 7.93 0.64
C VAL A 28 -3.10 7.22 -0.57
N LEU A 29 -4.11 6.39 -0.31
CA LEU A 29 -4.74 5.50 -1.27
C LEU A 29 -6.22 5.85 -1.42
N ASP A 30 -6.71 5.81 -2.65
CA ASP A 30 -8.15 5.83 -2.94
C ASP A 30 -8.61 4.39 -3.14
N ASN A 31 -9.37 3.88 -2.16
CA ASN A 31 -9.84 2.49 -2.17
C ASN A 31 -10.86 2.25 -3.28
N ASP A 32 -11.68 3.24 -3.61
CA ASP A 32 -12.76 3.11 -4.60
C ASP A 32 -12.21 3.13 -6.02
N GLN A 33 -11.24 4.00 -6.29
CA GLN A 33 -10.58 4.08 -7.60
C GLN A 33 -9.39 3.13 -7.74
N GLU A 34 -8.99 2.51 -6.63
CA GLU A 34 -7.82 1.59 -6.58
C GLU A 34 -6.52 2.28 -6.99
N GLU A 35 -6.35 3.54 -6.60
CA GLU A 35 -5.25 4.40 -7.03
C GLU A 35 -4.43 4.94 -5.87
N VAL A 36 -3.17 5.30 -6.19
CA VAL A 36 -2.33 6.09 -5.30
C VAL A 36 -2.68 7.56 -5.44
N VAL A 37 -3.10 8.19 -4.35
CA VAL A 37 -3.43 9.63 -4.32
C VAL A 37 -2.16 10.48 -4.22
N GLY A 38 -1.20 10.06 -3.42
CA GLY A 38 0.06 10.75 -3.23
C GLY A 38 0.85 10.24 -2.04
N ILE A 39 1.87 11.01 -1.66
CA ILE A 39 2.78 10.70 -0.56
C ILE A 39 2.72 11.76 0.53
N LEU A 40 2.82 11.33 1.77
CA LEU A 40 3.03 12.18 2.95
C LEU A 40 4.51 12.20 3.29
N LEU A 41 5.03 13.36 3.66
CA LEU A 41 6.45 13.54 3.95
C LEU A 41 6.72 13.66 5.44
N GLU A 42 7.80 13.04 5.88
CA GLU A 42 8.39 13.23 7.19
C GLU A 42 9.42 14.36 7.15
N GLY A 43 9.50 15.15 8.25
CA GLY A 43 10.56 16.13 8.46
C GLY A 43 10.31 17.53 7.92
N GLY A 44 9.14 17.83 7.41
CA GLY A 44 8.78 19.17 6.93
C GLY A 44 8.07 20.01 8.01
N ARG A 45 8.64 21.16 8.41
CA ARG A 45 7.98 22.16 9.28
C ARG A 45 6.67 22.71 8.66
N PHE A 46 6.40 22.39 7.40
CA PHE A 46 5.32 22.95 6.61
C PHE A 46 4.24 21.92 6.25
N PHE A 47 4.41 20.66 6.66
CA PHE A 47 3.44 19.61 6.37
C PHE A 47 2.55 19.36 7.59
N SER A 48 1.30 19.81 7.51
CA SER A 48 0.29 19.26 8.40
C SER A 48 0.07 17.79 8.04
N SER A 49 -0.44 17.01 8.97
CA SER A 49 -0.65 15.56 8.81
C SER A 49 -1.50 15.15 7.60
N GLU A 50 -2.11 16.09 6.89
CA GLU A 50 -3.04 15.85 5.79
C GLU A 50 -2.52 16.38 4.44
N LYS A 51 -1.43 17.16 4.45
CA LYS A 51 -0.84 17.72 3.23
C LYS A 51 0.33 16.88 2.76
N GLY A 52 0.35 16.59 1.47
CA GLY A 52 1.40 15.82 0.84
C GLY A 52 1.61 16.19 -0.61
N ILE A 53 2.43 15.41 -1.27
CA ILE A 53 2.71 15.57 -2.70
C ILE A 53 1.73 14.67 -3.46
N PRO A 54 0.86 15.25 -4.32
CA PRO A 54 -0.09 14.46 -5.10
C PRO A 54 0.64 13.60 -6.13
N ARG A 55 0.04 12.47 -6.50
CA ARG A 55 0.64 11.53 -7.46
C ARG A 55 1.05 12.20 -8.77
N LYS A 56 0.24 13.14 -9.27
CA LYS A 56 0.52 13.89 -10.51
C LYS A 56 1.83 14.68 -10.48
N ALA A 57 2.30 15.08 -9.30
CA ALA A 57 3.55 15.84 -9.13
C ALA A 57 4.78 14.92 -8.98
N ILE A 58 4.58 13.62 -8.85
CA ILE A 58 5.66 12.64 -8.77
C ILE A 58 6.07 12.25 -10.18
N VAL A 59 7.34 12.44 -10.50
CA VAL A 59 7.91 12.05 -11.80
C VAL A 59 8.20 10.56 -11.82
N THR A 60 8.93 10.07 -10.82
CA THR A 60 9.29 8.66 -10.73
C THR A 60 9.37 8.22 -9.28
N VAL A 61 8.89 7.02 -9.01
CA VAL A 61 9.19 6.29 -7.78
C VAL A 61 10.26 5.27 -8.12
N GLY A 62 11.51 5.65 -7.89
CA GLY A 62 12.66 4.79 -8.19
C GLY A 62 12.89 3.73 -7.11
N LYS A 63 14.00 3.01 -7.25
CA LYS A 63 14.43 2.02 -6.27
C LYS A 63 14.94 2.69 -4.98
N ASP A 64 15.64 3.80 -5.11
CA ASP A 64 16.37 4.44 -4.01
C ASP A 64 15.86 5.84 -3.68
N ALA A 65 14.99 6.42 -4.49
CA ALA A 65 14.43 7.75 -4.29
C ALA A 65 13.12 7.95 -5.03
N VAL A 66 12.31 8.86 -4.53
CA VAL A 66 11.16 9.44 -5.24
C VAL A 66 11.60 10.77 -5.83
N THR A 67 11.31 11.02 -7.10
CA THR A 67 11.64 12.27 -7.76
C THR A 67 10.38 13.06 -8.09
N VAL A 68 10.45 14.36 -7.85
CA VAL A 68 9.40 15.32 -8.19
C VAL A 68 9.98 16.46 -9.01
N CYS A 69 9.16 17.11 -9.78
CA CYS A 69 9.52 18.32 -10.51
C CYS A 69 8.58 19.44 -10.07
N ASP A 70 9.09 20.36 -9.30
CA ASP A 70 8.33 21.35 -8.53
C ASP A 70 7.64 20.76 -7.28
N LYS A 71 7.85 21.45 -6.16
CA LYS A 71 7.22 21.11 -4.89
C LYS A 71 5.77 21.57 -4.90
N ILE A 72 4.88 20.70 -5.32
CA ILE A 72 3.43 20.90 -5.21
C ILE A 72 2.96 20.18 -3.94
N VAL A 73 2.29 20.92 -3.06
CA VAL A 73 1.72 20.37 -1.82
C VAL A 73 0.23 20.62 -1.83
N GLU A 74 -0.54 19.56 -1.65
CA GLU A 74 -2.01 19.60 -1.63
C GLU A 74 -2.52 18.80 -0.44
N GLU A 75 -3.77 19.06 -0.04
CA GLU A 75 -4.51 18.18 0.85
C GLU A 75 -4.81 16.87 0.12
N LEU A 76 -4.39 15.76 0.70
CA LEU A 76 -4.61 14.43 0.14
C LEU A 76 -5.78 13.77 0.86
N LYS A 77 -6.82 13.36 0.10
CA LYS A 77 -7.98 12.65 0.63
C LYS A 77 -7.89 11.18 0.28
N GLY A 78 -8.08 10.33 1.27
CA GLY A 78 -8.03 8.89 1.11
C GLY A 78 -7.63 8.19 2.39
N THR A 79 -7.27 6.92 2.26
CA THR A 79 -6.83 6.07 3.36
C THR A 79 -5.31 5.99 3.36
N ARG A 80 -4.69 6.21 4.50
CA ARG A 80 -3.24 6.00 4.65
C ARG A 80 -2.92 4.51 4.61
N TRP A 81 -1.83 4.15 3.97
CA TRP A 81 -1.33 2.78 4.00
C TRP A 81 -1.12 2.28 5.44
N SER A 82 -0.59 3.12 6.33
CA SER A 82 -0.39 2.77 7.74
C SER A 82 -1.69 2.41 8.46
N ASP A 83 -2.83 2.97 8.03
CA ASP A 83 -4.14 2.64 8.59
C ASP A 83 -4.73 1.34 7.99
N LYS A 84 -4.24 0.90 6.83
CA LYS A 84 -4.65 -0.38 6.23
C LYS A 84 -3.89 -1.57 6.79
N VAL A 85 -2.62 -1.39 7.10
CA VAL A 85 -1.79 -2.44 7.69
C VAL A 85 -2.36 -2.83 9.06
N GLY A 86 -2.56 -4.12 9.27
CA GLY A 86 -3.18 -4.66 10.47
C GLY A 86 -4.70 -4.86 10.37
N ASN A 87 -5.35 -4.36 9.32
CA ASN A 87 -6.77 -4.63 9.10
C ASN A 87 -7.02 -6.10 8.84
N GLU A 88 -8.08 -6.63 9.45
CA GLU A 88 -8.45 -8.03 9.31
C GLU A 88 -9.08 -8.32 7.95
N VAL A 89 -8.86 -9.53 7.47
CA VAL A 89 -9.37 -10.04 6.20
C VAL A 89 -10.38 -11.15 6.47
N TYR A 90 -11.57 -11.01 5.90
CA TYR A 90 -12.65 -12.00 6.00
C TYR A 90 -13.17 -12.38 4.63
N THR A 91 -13.63 -13.61 4.46
CA THR A 91 -14.43 -13.98 3.29
C THR A 91 -15.86 -13.42 3.41
N GLN A 92 -16.59 -13.42 2.29
CA GLN A 92 -18.03 -13.08 2.30
C GLN A 92 -18.83 -13.99 3.23
N GLY A 93 -18.41 -15.24 3.43
CA GLY A 93 -19.02 -16.20 4.34
C GLY A 93 -18.69 -15.99 5.82
N GLY A 94 -17.84 -15.01 6.15
CA GLY A 94 -17.48 -14.68 7.53
C GLY A 94 -16.31 -15.47 8.09
N ASP A 95 -15.52 -16.11 7.26
CA ASP A 95 -14.32 -16.85 7.68
C ASP A 95 -13.11 -15.93 7.70
N ALA A 96 -12.36 -15.91 8.80
CA ALA A 96 -11.14 -15.13 8.91
C ALA A 96 -10.04 -15.66 7.98
N ARG A 97 -9.28 -14.74 7.37
CA ARG A 97 -8.19 -15.06 6.44
C ARG A 97 -6.87 -14.39 6.77
N GLY A 98 -6.77 -13.80 7.95
CA GLY A 98 -5.56 -13.14 8.44
C GLY A 98 -5.66 -11.62 8.47
N THR A 99 -4.51 -10.94 8.39
CA THR A 99 -4.39 -9.49 8.44
C THR A 99 -3.57 -8.95 7.30
N ILE A 100 -3.86 -7.72 6.89
CA ILE A 100 -3.08 -7.04 5.85
C ILE A 100 -1.70 -6.68 6.43
N GLU A 101 -0.64 -7.13 5.76
CA GLU A 101 0.75 -6.78 6.08
C GLU A 101 1.29 -5.70 5.17
N ASP A 102 0.85 -5.68 3.93
CA ASP A 102 1.27 -4.67 2.96
C ASP A 102 0.27 -4.58 1.80
N VAL A 103 0.44 -3.55 0.99
CA VAL A 103 -0.30 -3.34 -0.25
C VAL A 103 0.68 -3.42 -1.42
N PHE A 104 0.32 -4.19 -2.45
CA PHE A 104 1.07 -4.25 -3.70
C PHE A 104 0.55 -3.20 -4.68
N LEU A 105 1.49 -2.49 -5.28
CA LEU A 105 1.27 -1.53 -6.33
C LEU A 105 1.85 -2.03 -7.65
N ASP A 106 1.38 -1.48 -8.75
CA ASP A 106 2.04 -1.65 -10.04
C ASP A 106 3.45 -1.03 -10.05
N ASP A 107 4.21 -1.29 -11.09
CA ASP A 107 5.61 -0.83 -11.17
C ASP A 107 5.73 0.69 -11.29
N HIS A 108 4.69 1.37 -11.77
CA HIS A 108 4.65 2.83 -11.86
C HIS A 108 4.15 3.52 -10.58
N VAL A 109 3.71 2.73 -9.59
CA VAL A 109 3.16 3.25 -8.32
C VAL A 109 1.95 4.14 -8.56
N GLU A 110 1.03 3.67 -9.38
CA GLU A 110 -0.21 4.36 -9.72
C GLU A 110 -1.45 3.59 -9.24
N LYS A 111 -1.42 2.26 -9.37
CA LYS A 111 -2.56 1.40 -9.08
C LYS A 111 -2.27 0.40 -7.97
N MET A 112 -3.29 0.15 -7.16
CA MET A 112 -3.29 -0.95 -6.20
C MET A 112 -3.63 -2.24 -6.94
N VAL A 113 -2.75 -3.24 -6.83
CA VAL A 113 -2.92 -4.53 -7.54
C VAL A 113 -3.21 -5.70 -6.62
N GLY A 114 -2.98 -5.56 -5.33
CA GLY A 114 -3.26 -6.62 -4.37
C GLY A 114 -2.81 -6.32 -2.96
N PHE A 115 -2.92 -7.32 -2.10
CA PHE A 115 -2.58 -7.25 -0.69
C PHE A 115 -1.68 -8.41 -0.29
N GLU A 116 -0.69 -8.13 0.54
CA GLU A 116 0.05 -9.16 1.26
C GLU A 116 -0.66 -9.41 2.59
N VAL A 117 -1.00 -10.67 2.84
CA VAL A 117 -1.78 -11.07 4.00
C VAL A 117 -1.03 -12.11 4.81
N SER A 118 -1.04 -11.95 6.13
CA SER A 118 -0.43 -12.83 7.11
C SER A 118 -1.52 -13.46 7.98
N ASP A 119 -1.36 -14.73 8.29
CA ASP A 119 -2.23 -15.45 9.24
C ASP A 119 -1.61 -15.53 10.65
N GLY A 120 -0.56 -14.76 10.87
CA GLY A 120 0.19 -14.67 12.12
C GLY A 120 1.62 -15.20 11.97
N LEU A 121 2.48 -14.77 12.89
CA LEU A 121 3.92 -15.04 12.83
C LEU A 121 4.24 -16.55 12.73
N PHE A 122 3.52 -17.40 13.46
CA PHE A 122 3.77 -18.85 13.47
C PHE A 122 3.34 -19.50 12.15
N ALA A 123 2.18 -19.10 11.61
CA ALA A 123 1.71 -19.58 10.32
C ALA A 123 2.62 -19.12 9.18
N ASP A 124 3.13 -17.87 9.25
CA ASP A 124 4.08 -17.33 8.27
C ASP A 124 5.39 -18.10 8.22
N LEU A 125 5.87 -18.62 9.36
CA LEU A 125 7.07 -19.48 9.41
C LEU A 125 6.86 -20.83 8.72
N LEU A 126 5.64 -21.36 8.77
CA LEU A 126 5.31 -22.68 8.20
C LEU A 126 4.87 -22.59 6.73
N HIS A 127 4.09 -21.55 6.36
CA HIS A 127 3.39 -21.47 5.09
C HIS A 127 3.73 -20.20 4.28
N GLY A 128 4.44 -19.24 4.86
CA GLY A 128 4.72 -17.93 4.25
C GLY A 128 3.50 -17.01 4.26
N ARG A 129 3.71 -15.81 3.74
CA ARG A 129 2.65 -14.81 3.52
C ARG A 129 1.96 -15.06 2.19
N ARG A 130 0.70 -14.64 2.10
CA ARG A 130 -0.12 -14.83 0.93
C ARG A 130 -0.37 -13.50 0.21
N THR A 131 -0.41 -13.55 -1.11
CA THR A 131 -0.83 -12.43 -1.95
C THR A 131 -2.27 -12.63 -2.40
N ILE A 132 -3.13 -11.66 -2.12
CA ILE A 132 -4.50 -11.61 -2.63
C ILE A 132 -4.58 -10.49 -3.66
N LEU A 133 -4.84 -10.85 -4.92
CA LEU A 133 -4.98 -9.88 -6.00
C LEU A 133 -6.35 -9.20 -5.99
N ARG A 134 -6.42 -7.98 -6.50
CA ARG A 134 -7.64 -7.16 -6.52
C ARG A 134 -8.89 -7.85 -7.03
N PRO A 135 -8.87 -8.71 -8.07
CA PRO A 135 -10.08 -9.40 -8.53
C PRO A 135 -10.78 -10.25 -7.46
N HIS A 136 -10.06 -10.69 -6.43
CA HIS A 136 -10.64 -11.45 -5.30
C HIS A 136 -11.17 -10.57 -4.18
N VAL A 137 -10.96 -9.25 -4.25
CA VAL A 137 -11.43 -8.30 -3.24
C VAL A 137 -12.85 -7.87 -3.60
N ILE A 138 -13.77 -8.07 -2.65
CA ILE A 138 -15.17 -7.68 -2.77
C ILE A 138 -15.39 -6.29 -2.20
N VAL A 139 -14.84 -6.03 -1.00
CA VAL A 139 -14.93 -4.74 -0.32
C VAL A 139 -13.56 -4.40 0.29
N ASP A 140 -13.01 -3.28 -0.10
CA ASP A 140 -11.85 -2.68 0.55
C ASP A 140 -12.34 -1.59 1.50
N GLY A 141 -12.69 -2.00 2.70
CA GLY A 141 -13.30 -1.14 3.71
C GLY A 141 -12.27 -0.38 4.54
N LYS A 142 -12.78 0.51 5.37
CA LYS A 142 -11.96 1.30 6.30
C LYS A 142 -11.33 0.42 7.38
N ASP A 143 -12.08 -0.55 7.90
CA ASP A 143 -11.65 -1.36 9.04
C ASP A 143 -11.31 -2.80 8.68
N ILE A 144 -11.93 -3.33 7.62
CA ILE A 144 -11.75 -4.73 7.18
C ILE A 144 -11.66 -4.83 5.66
N LEU A 145 -10.99 -5.89 5.21
CA LEU A 145 -10.99 -6.32 3.81
C LEU A 145 -11.89 -7.55 3.67
N ILE A 146 -12.86 -7.49 2.76
CA ILE A 146 -13.70 -8.64 2.44
C ILE A 146 -13.29 -9.20 1.07
N VAL A 147 -12.99 -10.50 1.06
CA VAL A 147 -12.58 -11.23 -0.13
C VAL A 147 -13.62 -12.28 -0.49
N ASP A 148 -13.54 -12.81 -1.71
CA ASP A 148 -14.45 -13.86 -2.14
C ASP A 148 -14.21 -15.18 -1.36
N ASN A 149 -15.22 -16.07 -1.36
CA ASN A 149 -15.16 -17.33 -0.63
C ASN A 149 -14.14 -18.34 -1.20
N GLN A 150 -13.58 -18.07 -2.37
CA GLN A 150 -12.58 -18.93 -2.99
C GLN A 150 -11.18 -18.73 -2.43
N VAL A 151 -10.95 -17.62 -1.72
CA VAL A 151 -9.67 -17.38 -1.06
C VAL A 151 -9.52 -18.40 0.09
N PRO A 152 -8.59 -19.39 -0.03
CA PRO A 152 -8.44 -20.43 0.97
C PRO A 152 -7.76 -19.91 2.24
N SER A 153 -7.93 -20.64 3.34
CA SER A 153 -7.05 -20.48 4.51
C SER A 153 -5.62 -20.91 4.17
N LEU A 154 -4.62 -20.41 4.91
CA LEU A 154 -3.21 -20.73 4.66
C LEU A 154 -2.90 -22.23 4.75
N ASP A 155 -3.55 -22.92 5.67
CA ASP A 155 -3.44 -24.38 5.86
C ASP A 155 -4.01 -25.19 4.68
N GLN A 156 -4.80 -24.57 3.80
CA GLN A 156 -5.34 -25.21 2.59
C GLN A 156 -4.54 -24.86 1.33
N VAL A 157 -3.56 -23.94 1.42
CA VAL A 157 -2.67 -23.60 0.30
C VAL A 157 -1.57 -24.65 0.22
N SER A 158 -1.83 -25.75 -0.46
CA SER A 158 -0.78 -26.68 -0.86
C SER A 158 0.01 -26.09 -2.00
N GLU A 159 1.28 -25.79 -1.76
CA GLU A 159 2.30 -25.48 -2.76
C GLU A 159 1.97 -24.35 -3.76
N GLY A 160 2.53 -23.16 -3.54
CA GLY A 160 2.61 -22.12 -4.56
C GLY A 160 2.08 -20.74 -4.24
N GLY A 161 1.46 -20.48 -3.12
CA GLY A 161 1.28 -19.15 -2.48
C GLY A 161 0.67 -17.99 -3.25
N ILE A 162 0.37 -18.10 -4.55
CA ILE A 162 -0.17 -17.01 -5.36
C ILE A 162 -1.55 -17.42 -5.86
N LEU A 163 -2.56 -16.68 -5.44
CA LEU A 163 -3.90 -16.74 -6.00
C LEU A 163 -4.06 -15.68 -7.06
N SER A 164 -4.13 -16.08 -8.27
CA SER A 164 -4.47 -15.22 -9.41
C SER A 164 -5.99 -15.04 -9.55
#